data_dc07b025326617c7d283452315f8045b
#
_entry.id   dc07b025326617c7d283452315f8045b
#
_cell.length_a   1.000
_cell.length_b   1.000
_cell.length_c   1.000
_cell.angle_alpha   90.00
_cell.angle_beta   90.00
_cell.angle_gamma   90.00
#
_symmetry.space_group_name_H-M   'P 1'
#
loop_
_entity.id
_entity.type
_entity.pdbx_description
1 polymer ?
#
loop_
_entity_poly.entity_id
_entity_poly.type
_entity_poly.pdbx_seq_one_letter_code
_entity_poly.pdbx_strand_id
1 'polypeptide(L)'
;MKILSVILIPSKMNFLGRLTSISVLRLLFVNIKINGTIPKDRPFILMFNHSCFIDPFLFAYCSPGKTTGITAVENYKYPIFGWMLKKWRAIPIDRKNIQRAKESIKKGEEALKHNYNVIILPEGTRTTNGKIQKRRKPNGR
;
A
#
# COMPACT_ATOMS: atom_id res chain seq x y z
N MET A 1 -0.22 -26.13 -1.88
CA MET A 1 0.53 -25.66 -3.06
C MET A 1 -0.18 -24.48 -3.73
N LYS A 2 -0.27 -23.28 -3.06
CA LYS A 2 -0.88 -22.04 -3.61
C LYS A 2 -0.09 -20.77 -3.26
N ILE A 3 1.19 -20.88 -2.91
CA ILE A 3 2.04 -19.75 -2.52
C ILE A 3 2.74 -19.10 -3.73
N LEU A 4 2.79 -19.81 -4.87
CA LEU A 4 3.53 -19.36 -6.06
C LEU A 4 2.84 -18.22 -6.85
N SER A 5 1.56 -17.94 -6.57
CA SER A 5 0.82 -16.91 -7.32
C SER A 5 1.10 -15.45 -6.87
N VAL A 6 1.83 -15.26 -5.76
CA VAL A 6 2.20 -13.91 -5.27
C VAL A 6 3.38 -13.32 -6.04
N ILE A 7 4.13 -14.15 -6.77
CA ILE A 7 5.49 -13.83 -7.26
C ILE A 7 5.53 -13.01 -8.56
N LEU A 8 4.43 -12.87 -9.28
CA LEU A 8 4.44 -12.22 -10.59
C LEU A 8 3.48 -11.03 -10.68
N ILE A 9 3.77 -9.95 -9.93
CA ILE A 9 3.29 -8.64 -10.38
C ILE A 9 4.19 -8.26 -11.56
N PRO A 10 3.67 -8.11 -12.77
CA PRO A 10 4.50 -7.63 -13.86
C PRO A 10 5.12 -6.30 -13.45
N SER A 11 6.41 -6.16 -13.60
CA SER A 11 7.13 -4.87 -13.42
C SER A 11 6.46 -3.73 -14.21
N LYS A 12 5.77 -4.08 -15.29
CA LYS A 12 4.90 -3.21 -16.09
C LYS A 12 3.76 -2.57 -15.30
N MET A 13 3.14 -3.26 -14.34
CA MET A 13 2.03 -2.70 -13.54
C MET A 13 2.52 -1.63 -12.55
N ASN A 14 3.67 -1.83 -11.93
CA ASN A 14 4.26 -0.81 -11.06
C ASN A 14 4.72 0.41 -11.87
N PHE A 15 5.26 0.20 -13.07
CA PHE A 15 5.63 1.28 -13.98
C PHE A 15 4.40 2.08 -14.43
N LEU A 16 3.34 1.41 -14.88
CA LEU A 16 2.07 2.07 -15.28
C LEU A 16 1.43 2.80 -14.09
N GLY A 17 1.38 2.19 -12.92
CA GLY A 17 0.88 2.82 -11.71
C GLY A 17 1.64 4.10 -11.36
N ARG A 18 2.97 4.08 -11.48
CA ARG A 18 3.81 5.25 -11.26
C ARG A 18 3.58 6.34 -12.32
N LEU A 19 3.50 5.96 -13.58
CA LEU A 19 3.24 6.90 -14.67
C LEU A 19 1.88 7.58 -14.50
N THR A 20 0.83 6.80 -14.22
CA THR A 20 -0.52 7.32 -13.92
C THR A 20 -0.48 8.26 -12.72
N SER A 21 0.25 7.90 -11.66
CA SER A 21 0.39 8.73 -10.46
C SER A 21 1.07 10.07 -10.77
N ILE A 22 2.14 10.05 -11.54
CA ILE A 22 2.82 11.29 -11.99
C ILE A 22 1.85 12.19 -12.76
N SER A 23 1.09 11.60 -13.69
CA SER A 23 0.13 12.36 -14.51
C SER A 23 -0.98 12.97 -13.66
N VAL A 24 -1.58 12.19 -12.75
CA VAL A 24 -2.64 12.66 -11.85
C VAL A 24 -2.12 13.77 -10.92
N LEU A 25 -0.96 13.57 -10.29
CA LEU A 25 -0.39 14.54 -9.37
C LEU A 25 -0.02 15.86 -10.06
N ARG A 26 0.49 15.78 -11.29
CA ARG A 26 0.76 16.98 -12.11
C ARG A 26 -0.52 17.70 -12.50
N LEU A 27 -1.56 16.97 -12.92
CA LEU A 27 -2.87 17.53 -13.27
C LEU A 27 -3.53 18.24 -12.09
N LEU A 28 -3.31 17.74 -10.87
CA LEU A 28 -3.79 18.33 -9.63
C LEU A 28 -2.85 19.40 -9.06
N PHE A 29 -1.81 19.79 -9.80
CA PHE A 29 -0.81 20.78 -9.38
C PHE A 29 -0.15 20.46 -8.02
N VAL A 30 -0.05 19.15 -7.68
CA VAL A 30 0.58 18.72 -6.45
C VAL A 30 2.10 18.78 -6.60
N ASN A 31 2.75 19.62 -5.80
CA ASN A 31 4.20 19.70 -5.74
C ASN A 31 4.72 18.75 -4.65
N ILE A 32 5.57 17.79 -5.05
CA ILE A 32 6.13 16.78 -4.14
C ILE A 32 7.59 17.14 -3.84
N LYS A 33 7.89 17.32 -2.56
CA LYS A 33 9.26 17.47 -2.08
C LYS A 33 9.66 16.22 -1.30
N ILE A 34 10.69 15.52 -1.78
CA ILE A 34 11.25 14.34 -1.10
C ILE A 34 12.51 14.79 -0.36
N ASN A 35 12.52 14.64 0.96
CA ASN A 35 13.70 14.84 1.78
C ASN A 35 14.20 13.46 2.26
N GLY A 36 15.46 13.13 1.95
CA GLY A 36 16.07 11.85 2.28
C GLY A 36 16.21 10.91 1.09
N THR A 37 16.63 9.70 1.36
CA THR A 37 16.91 8.67 0.35
C THR A 37 16.10 7.42 0.62
N ILE A 38 15.58 6.82 -0.44
CA ILE A 38 14.85 5.54 -0.38
C ILE A 38 15.86 4.42 -0.64
N PRO A 39 15.94 3.36 0.20
CA PRO A 39 16.80 2.22 -0.02
C PRO A 39 16.54 1.57 -1.40
N LYS A 40 17.59 1.16 -2.10
CA LYS A 40 17.50 0.49 -3.41
C LYS A 40 18.06 -0.93 -3.39
N ASP A 41 18.79 -1.26 -2.38
CA ASP A 41 19.59 -2.48 -2.20
C ASP A 41 18.85 -3.60 -1.47
N ARG A 42 17.76 -3.28 -0.81
CA ARG A 42 16.97 -4.21 0.01
C ARG A 42 15.49 -3.86 0.03
N PRO A 43 14.61 -4.84 0.25
CA PRO A 43 13.19 -4.57 0.48
C PRO A 43 12.98 -3.85 1.80
N PHE A 44 11.96 -3.03 1.87
CA PHE A 44 11.64 -2.23 3.05
C PHE A 44 10.12 -2.04 3.21
N ILE A 45 9.74 -1.60 4.40
CA ILE A 45 8.37 -1.23 4.71
C ILE A 45 8.26 0.29 4.61
N LEU A 46 7.35 0.77 3.74
CA LEU A 46 6.95 2.17 3.66
C LEU A 46 5.76 2.40 4.56
N MET A 47 5.91 3.28 5.51
CA MET A 47 4.82 3.71 6.38
C MET A 47 4.45 5.15 6.04
N PHE A 48 3.16 5.37 5.78
CA PHE A 48 2.60 6.68 5.48
C PHE A 48 1.51 7.05 6.47
N ASN A 49 1.39 8.34 6.74
CA ASN A 49 0.19 8.89 7.35
C ASN A 49 -0.94 8.88 6.32
N HIS A 50 -2.16 8.60 6.76
CA HIS A 50 -3.31 8.56 5.87
C HIS A 50 -4.08 9.88 5.98
N SER A 51 -3.95 10.73 4.97
CA SER A 51 -4.46 12.10 5.02
C SER A 51 -5.63 12.34 4.07
N CYS A 52 -5.56 11.81 2.85
CA CYS A 52 -6.52 12.20 1.82
C CYS A 52 -6.71 11.11 0.74
N PHE A 53 -7.59 11.43 -0.20
CA PHE A 53 -7.91 10.51 -1.31
C PHE A 53 -6.76 10.33 -2.31
N ILE A 54 -5.83 11.29 -2.39
CA ILE A 54 -4.68 11.20 -3.31
C ILE A 54 -3.51 10.35 -2.77
N ASP A 55 -3.55 9.90 -1.53
CA ASP A 55 -2.49 9.07 -0.94
C ASP A 55 -2.10 7.85 -1.80
N PRO A 56 -3.02 7.09 -2.45
CA PRO A 56 -2.62 5.99 -3.33
C PRO A 56 -1.70 6.40 -4.47
N PHE A 57 -1.88 7.61 -5.02
CA PHE A 57 -1.02 8.15 -6.07
C PHE A 57 0.34 8.57 -5.51
N LEU A 58 0.38 9.14 -4.29
CA LEU A 58 1.63 9.43 -3.60
C LEU A 58 2.42 8.16 -3.31
N PHE A 59 1.74 7.10 -2.88
CA PHE A 59 2.38 5.80 -2.62
C PHE A 59 2.99 5.21 -3.89
N ALA A 60 2.26 5.20 -4.99
CA ALA A 60 2.75 4.70 -6.26
C ALA A 60 3.89 5.57 -6.83
N TYR A 61 3.85 6.89 -6.59
CA TYR A 61 4.92 7.80 -6.96
C TYR A 61 6.21 7.53 -6.18
N CYS A 62 6.11 7.38 -4.85
CA CYS A 62 7.26 7.19 -3.96
C CYS A 62 7.79 5.75 -3.93
N SER A 63 7.07 4.78 -4.50
CA SER A 63 7.44 3.36 -4.40
C SER A 63 8.40 2.95 -5.50
N PRO A 64 9.66 2.67 -5.20
CA PRO A 64 10.59 2.14 -6.17
C PRO A 64 10.37 0.63 -6.38
N GLY A 65 10.56 0.16 -7.59
CA GLY A 65 10.61 -1.26 -7.91
C GLY A 65 9.32 -2.03 -7.65
N LYS A 66 9.45 -3.26 -7.17
CA LYS A 66 8.31 -4.15 -6.86
C LYS A 66 7.71 -3.76 -5.52
N THR A 67 6.47 -3.31 -5.52
CA THR A 67 5.79 -2.85 -4.31
C THR A 67 4.39 -3.42 -4.23
N THR A 68 3.98 -3.82 -3.04
CA THR A 68 2.61 -4.20 -2.69
C THR A 68 2.16 -3.40 -1.47
N GLY A 69 0.87 -3.43 -1.15
CA GLY A 69 0.34 -2.72 0.02
C GLY A 69 -0.64 -3.58 0.81
N ILE A 70 -0.73 -3.33 2.12
CA ILE A 70 -1.76 -3.92 2.96
C ILE A 70 -2.92 -2.93 3.04
N THR A 71 -4.11 -3.38 2.63
CA THR A 71 -5.31 -2.53 2.58
C THR A 71 -6.52 -3.23 3.18
N ALA A 72 -7.48 -2.46 3.70
CA ALA A 72 -8.69 -3.01 4.28
C ALA A 72 -9.48 -3.84 3.27
N VAL A 73 -10.00 -4.99 3.69
CA VAL A 73 -10.79 -5.90 2.84
C VAL A 73 -12.01 -5.21 2.25
N GLU A 74 -12.57 -4.24 2.94
CA GLU A 74 -13.72 -3.44 2.50
C GLU A 74 -13.44 -2.68 1.20
N ASN A 75 -12.18 -2.30 0.96
CA ASN A 75 -11.77 -1.54 -0.24
C ASN A 75 -11.94 -2.35 -1.53
N TYR A 76 -11.98 -3.68 -1.43
CA TYR A 76 -12.20 -4.56 -2.58
C TYR A 76 -13.64 -4.55 -3.11
N LYS A 77 -14.59 -3.98 -2.35
CA LYS A 77 -16.00 -3.84 -2.74
C LYS A 77 -16.21 -2.74 -3.78
N TYR A 78 -15.30 -1.76 -3.87
CA TYR A 78 -15.40 -0.68 -4.86
C TYR A 78 -15.00 -1.21 -6.25
N PRO A 79 -15.86 -1.08 -7.28
CA PRO A 79 -15.66 -1.76 -8.56
C PRO A 79 -14.30 -1.46 -9.21
N ILE A 80 -13.99 -0.19 -9.42
CA ILE A 80 -12.76 0.26 -10.08
C ILE A 80 -11.56 0.08 -9.13
N PHE A 81 -11.67 0.57 -7.91
CA PHE A 81 -10.59 0.52 -6.95
C PHE A 81 -10.27 -0.92 -6.51
N GLY A 82 -11.28 -1.74 -6.27
CA GLY A 82 -11.10 -3.16 -5.95
C GLY A 82 -10.47 -3.95 -7.10
N TRP A 83 -10.82 -3.61 -8.35
CA TRP A 83 -10.15 -4.19 -9.51
C TRP A 83 -8.67 -3.80 -9.56
N MET A 84 -8.33 -2.53 -9.34
CA MET A 84 -6.95 -2.07 -9.26
C MET A 84 -6.17 -2.79 -8.16
N LEU A 85 -6.74 -2.91 -6.95
CA LEU A 85 -6.13 -3.62 -5.84
C LEU A 85 -5.83 -5.09 -6.16
N LYS A 86 -6.77 -5.78 -6.85
CA LYS A 86 -6.58 -7.16 -7.32
C LYS A 86 -5.43 -7.24 -8.33
N LYS A 87 -5.37 -6.34 -9.29
CA LYS A 87 -4.30 -6.28 -10.29
C LYS A 87 -2.94 -5.95 -9.66
N TRP A 88 -2.93 -5.06 -8.69
CA TRP A 88 -1.74 -4.70 -7.92
C TRP A 88 -1.38 -5.76 -6.86
N ARG A 89 -2.22 -6.80 -6.71
CA ARG A 89 -2.05 -7.87 -5.72
C ARG A 89 -1.88 -7.33 -4.30
N ALA A 90 -2.58 -6.25 -3.97
CA ALA A 90 -2.62 -5.74 -2.61
C ALA A 90 -3.10 -6.82 -1.65
N ILE A 91 -2.58 -6.81 -0.43
CA ILE A 91 -2.88 -7.80 0.59
C ILE A 91 -4.10 -7.32 1.38
N PRO A 92 -5.26 -8.01 1.30
CA PRO A 92 -6.42 -7.64 2.07
C PRO A 92 -6.21 -7.93 3.55
N ILE A 93 -6.54 -6.98 4.43
CA ILE A 93 -6.55 -7.18 5.87
C ILE A 93 -7.97 -7.06 6.41
N ASP A 94 -8.46 -8.11 7.06
CA ASP A 94 -9.69 -8.10 7.83
C ASP A 94 -9.40 -7.68 9.28
N ARG A 95 -9.68 -6.43 9.59
CA ARG A 95 -9.39 -5.85 10.92
C ARG A 95 -10.35 -6.32 12.01
N LYS A 96 -11.47 -6.93 11.62
CA LYS A 96 -12.48 -7.46 12.56
C LYS A 96 -12.12 -8.87 13.00
N ASN A 97 -11.28 -9.58 12.24
CA ASN A 97 -10.86 -10.92 12.53
C ASN A 97 -9.34 -10.96 12.80
N ILE A 98 -8.96 -11.17 14.06
CA ILE A 98 -7.55 -11.17 14.48
C ILE A 98 -6.73 -12.24 13.76
N GLN A 99 -7.29 -13.44 13.57
CA GLN A 99 -6.58 -14.52 12.91
C GLN A 99 -6.30 -14.19 11.43
N ARG A 100 -7.30 -13.70 10.70
CA ARG A 100 -7.14 -13.25 9.32
C ARG A 100 -6.18 -12.06 9.21
N ALA A 101 -6.21 -11.14 10.17
CA ALA A 101 -5.26 -10.03 10.22
C ALA A 101 -3.82 -10.53 10.38
N LYS A 102 -3.55 -11.50 11.25
CA LYS A 102 -2.23 -12.14 11.41
C LYS A 102 -1.77 -12.81 10.11
N GLU A 103 -2.67 -13.51 9.41
CA GLU A 103 -2.36 -14.12 8.10
C GLU A 103 -1.99 -13.07 7.05
N SER A 104 -2.66 -11.93 7.06
CA SER A 104 -2.35 -10.83 6.15
C SER A 104 -0.97 -10.23 6.43
N ILE A 105 -0.59 -10.12 7.71
CA ILE A 105 0.77 -9.67 8.10
C ILE A 105 1.82 -10.67 7.62
N LYS A 106 1.61 -11.99 7.82
CA LYS A 106 2.51 -13.03 7.30
C LYS A 106 2.69 -12.94 5.78
N LYS A 107 1.62 -12.65 5.02
CA LYS A 107 1.72 -12.41 3.58
C LYS A 107 2.59 -11.18 3.26
N GLY A 108 2.54 -10.15 4.08
CA GLY A 108 3.43 -8.99 3.97
C GLY A 108 4.90 -9.35 4.22
N GLU A 109 5.16 -10.16 5.25
CA GLU A 109 6.51 -10.67 5.55
C GLU A 109 7.05 -11.54 4.39
N GLU A 110 6.22 -12.41 3.83
CA GLU A 110 6.59 -13.20 2.65
C GLU A 110 6.86 -12.34 1.42
N ALA A 111 6.11 -11.27 1.22
CA ALA A 111 6.37 -10.32 0.14
C ALA A 111 7.77 -9.67 0.29
N LEU A 112 8.17 -9.29 1.51
CA LEU A 112 9.52 -8.78 1.79
C LEU A 112 10.60 -9.81 1.45
N LYS A 113 10.43 -11.08 1.83
CA LYS A 113 11.37 -12.16 1.49
C LYS A 113 11.53 -12.36 -0.03
N HIS A 114 10.51 -12.03 -0.79
CA HIS A 114 10.53 -12.07 -2.26
C HIS A 114 10.92 -10.75 -2.92
N ASN A 115 11.62 -9.86 -2.18
CA ASN A 115 12.11 -8.57 -2.66
C ASN A 115 10.99 -7.61 -3.11
N TYR A 116 9.83 -7.66 -2.46
CA TYR A 116 8.79 -6.64 -2.60
C TYR A 116 8.88 -5.63 -1.45
N ASN A 117 8.75 -4.37 -1.75
CA ASN A 117 8.46 -3.35 -0.75
C ASN A 117 7.01 -3.48 -0.30
N VAL A 118 6.74 -3.23 0.97
CA VAL A 118 5.39 -3.32 1.53
C VAL A 118 4.96 -1.95 2.05
N ILE A 119 3.81 -1.47 1.57
CA ILE A 119 3.19 -0.24 2.05
C ILE A 119 2.18 -0.57 3.13
N ILE A 120 2.27 0.13 4.26
CA ILE A 120 1.29 0.07 5.33
C ILE A 120 0.91 1.46 5.81
N LEU A 121 -0.35 1.58 6.22
CA LEU A 121 -0.95 2.77 6.82
C LEU A 121 -1.28 2.45 8.28
N PRO A 122 -0.36 2.74 9.23
CA PRO A 122 -0.50 2.30 10.62
C PRO A 122 -1.76 2.83 11.31
N GLU A 123 -2.22 4.01 10.91
CA GLU A 123 -3.43 4.65 11.45
C GLU A 123 -4.70 3.90 11.06
N GLY A 124 -4.69 3.23 9.93
CA GLY A 124 -5.82 2.43 9.43
C GLY A 124 -7.05 3.21 9.00
N THR A 125 -7.09 4.52 9.24
CA THR A 125 -8.15 5.45 8.78
C THR A 125 -7.52 6.77 8.38
N ARG A 126 -8.22 7.55 7.57
CA ARG A 126 -7.79 8.91 7.23
C ARG A 126 -7.91 9.82 8.45
N THR A 127 -6.95 10.74 8.61
CA THR A 127 -7.07 11.77 9.63
C THR A 127 -8.20 12.74 9.27
N THR A 128 -8.95 13.17 10.28
CA THR A 128 -10.04 14.16 10.12
C THR A 128 -9.63 15.56 10.59
N ASN A 129 -8.52 15.65 11.32
CA ASN A 129 -8.04 16.89 11.95
C ASN A 129 -6.61 17.29 11.56
N GLY A 130 -6.04 16.65 10.53
CA GLY A 130 -4.67 16.88 10.06
C GLY A 130 -3.58 16.38 11.01
N LYS A 131 -3.92 15.81 12.16
CA LYS A 131 -2.94 15.27 13.13
C LYS A 131 -2.74 13.77 12.91
N ILE A 132 -1.54 13.29 13.20
CA ILE A 132 -1.22 11.85 13.18
C ILE A 132 -2.12 11.14 14.19
N GLN A 133 -2.88 10.16 13.72
CA GLN A 133 -3.75 9.36 14.56
C GLN A 133 -2.95 8.29 15.31
N LYS A 134 -3.37 7.96 16.53
CA LYS A 134 -2.79 6.82 17.23
C LYS A 134 -2.99 5.54 16.42
N ARG A 135 -1.94 4.71 16.35
CA ARG A 135 -2.02 3.38 15.74
C ARG A 135 -3.24 2.62 16.28
N ARG A 136 -4.11 2.17 15.39
CA ARG A 136 -5.30 1.41 15.76
C ARG A 136 -4.87 0.04 16.32
N LYS A 137 -5.24 -0.22 17.57
CA LYS A 137 -5.05 -1.56 18.16
C LYS A 137 -6.00 -2.57 17.49
N PRO A 138 -5.61 -3.86 17.39
CA PRO A 138 -6.46 -4.89 16.76
C PRO A 138 -7.86 -5.04 17.37
N ASN A 139 -8.06 -4.61 18.61
CA ASN A 139 -9.31 -4.80 19.36
C ASN A 139 -10.20 -3.55 19.46
N GLY A 140 -9.94 -2.53 18.64
CA GLY A 140 -10.91 -1.41 18.49
C GLY A 140 -11.19 -0.55 19.74
N ARG A 141 -10.39 -0.64 20.80
CA ARG A 141 -10.49 0.20 22.00
C ARG A 141 -9.20 0.97 22.24
#